data_15360c4ea3ee88abb76d0d27dcfc50c0
#
_entry.id   15360c4ea3ee88abb76d0d27dcfc50c0
#
_cell.length_a   1.000
_cell.length_b   1.000
_cell.length_c   1.000
_cell.angle_alpha   90.00
_cell.angle_beta   90.00
_cell.angle_gamma   90.00
#
_symmetry.space_group_name_H-M   'P 1'
#
loop_
_entity.id
_entity.type
_entity.pdbx_description
1 polymer ?
#
loop_
_entity_poly.entity_id
_entity_poly.type
_entity_poly.pdbx_seq_one_letter_code
_entity_poly.pdbx_strand_id
1 'polypeptide(L)'
;MPTADTIIFDLGGVLIDWNPEYLYRKIFSNENDQRYFLENICTSSWNQEQDAGYPLAQATAELATKYPQYDAEIKAYYSRWQEMLGGYDEKCVAILENLHQKQNCRLLGLTNWSGEPFHTAKKMYPFLDLFKGIVVSGDEKIKKPDPRIYQILIDRYDIQPGKSIFIDDTRINVEIAVDLGFQTIHFLSANQLQEEFQKWGLM
;
A
#
# COMPACT_ATOMS: atom_id res chain seq x y z
N MET A 1 -12.20 25.10 10.77
CA MET A 1 -11.83 24.06 9.79
C MET A 1 -10.61 23.34 10.34
N PRO A 2 -10.51 22.02 10.28
CA PRO A 2 -9.29 21.34 10.72
C PRO A 2 -8.13 21.78 9.81
N THR A 3 -7.11 22.33 10.41
CA THR A 3 -5.87 22.68 9.68
C THR A 3 -4.96 21.48 9.77
N ALA A 4 -4.92 20.67 8.72
CA ALA A 4 -3.96 19.57 8.64
C ALA A 4 -2.61 20.13 8.15
N ASP A 5 -1.54 19.80 8.85
CA ASP A 5 -0.18 20.13 8.46
C ASP A 5 0.56 18.94 7.81
N THR A 6 -0.04 17.75 7.89
CA THR A 6 0.51 16.52 7.34
C THR A 6 -0.61 15.65 6.74
N ILE A 7 -0.37 15.12 5.56
CA ILE A 7 -1.27 14.16 4.89
C ILE A 7 -0.49 12.88 4.64
N ILE A 8 -1.03 11.75 5.12
CA ILE A 8 -0.42 10.43 5.02
C ILE A 8 -1.29 9.58 4.09
N PHE A 9 -0.68 9.10 3.02
CA PHE A 9 -1.33 8.22 2.05
C PHE A 9 -0.92 6.77 2.25
N ASP A 10 -1.87 5.84 2.19
CA ASP A 10 -1.54 4.52 1.69
C ASP A 10 -1.22 4.60 0.19
N LEU A 11 -0.51 3.60 -0.34
CA LEU A 11 -0.09 3.57 -1.73
C LEU A 11 -0.89 2.54 -2.52
N GLY A 12 -0.88 1.27 -2.10
CA GLY A 12 -1.64 0.20 -2.74
C GLY A 12 -3.15 0.41 -2.53
N GLY A 13 -3.95 0.26 -3.58
CA GLY A 13 -5.40 0.50 -3.50
C GLY A 13 -5.83 1.96 -3.44
N VAL A 14 -4.90 2.91 -3.22
CA VAL A 14 -5.16 4.36 -3.20
C VAL A 14 -4.50 5.07 -4.38
N LEU A 15 -3.20 4.94 -4.54
CA LEU A 15 -2.43 5.57 -5.62
C LEU A 15 -2.03 4.57 -6.70
N ILE A 16 -1.72 3.33 -6.32
CA ILE A 16 -1.18 2.29 -7.20
C ILE A 16 -2.18 1.13 -7.24
N ASP A 17 -2.57 0.75 -8.44
CA ASP A 17 -3.38 -0.44 -8.67
C ASP A 17 -2.50 -1.68 -8.59
N TRP A 18 -2.76 -2.54 -7.61
CA TRP A 18 -2.09 -3.80 -7.41
C TRP A 18 -3.11 -4.93 -7.32
N ASN A 19 -2.97 -5.92 -8.21
CA ASN A 19 -3.83 -7.09 -8.19
C ASN A 19 -3.07 -8.31 -8.74
N PRO A 20 -2.84 -9.37 -7.94
CA PRO A 20 -2.16 -10.58 -8.39
C PRO A 20 -2.88 -11.28 -9.55
N GLU A 21 -4.18 -11.06 -9.72
CA GLU A 21 -4.92 -11.61 -10.86
C GLU A 21 -4.36 -11.17 -12.21
N TYR A 22 -3.75 -9.98 -12.32
CA TYR A 22 -3.18 -9.48 -13.58
C TYR A 22 -2.04 -10.37 -14.09
N LEU A 23 -1.24 -10.93 -13.19
CA LEU A 23 -0.23 -11.92 -13.55
C LEU A 23 -0.88 -13.27 -13.82
N TYR A 24 -1.75 -13.74 -12.92
CA TYR A 24 -2.19 -15.13 -12.96
C TYR A 24 -3.20 -15.42 -14.06
N ARG A 25 -3.90 -14.42 -14.60
CA ARG A 25 -4.68 -14.53 -15.86
C ARG A 25 -3.80 -14.85 -17.08
N LYS A 26 -2.50 -14.57 -17.03
CA LYS A 26 -1.54 -14.91 -18.10
C LYS A 26 -0.96 -16.31 -17.92
N ILE A 27 -1.03 -16.86 -16.72
CA ILE A 27 -0.45 -18.18 -16.35
C ILE A 27 -1.51 -19.28 -16.47
N PHE A 28 -2.69 -19.04 -15.90
CA PHE A 28 -3.77 -20.01 -15.92
C PHE A 28 -4.73 -19.72 -17.09
N SER A 29 -5.06 -20.77 -17.85
CA SER A 29 -6.08 -20.71 -18.91
C SER A 29 -7.50 -20.84 -18.39
N ASN A 30 -7.68 -21.25 -17.15
CA ASN A 30 -8.96 -21.47 -16.48
C ASN A 30 -9.08 -20.58 -15.25
N GLU A 31 -10.14 -19.78 -15.18
CA GLU A 31 -10.41 -18.87 -14.06
C GLU A 31 -10.62 -19.59 -12.71
N ASN A 32 -11.14 -20.82 -12.72
CA ASN A 32 -11.32 -21.57 -11.48
C ASN A 32 -9.97 -22.02 -10.90
N ASP A 33 -9.02 -22.42 -11.76
CA ASP A 33 -7.67 -22.80 -11.32
C ASP A 33 -6.89 -21.59 -10.81
N GLN A 34 -7.02 -20.43 -11.48
CA GLN A 34 -6.47 -19.17 -11.02
C GLN A 34 -7.02 -18.81 -9.64
N ARG A 35 -8.34 -18.81 -9.48
CA ARG A 35 -9.00 -18.51 -8.20
C ARG A 35 -8.58 -19.47 -7.11
N TYR A 36 -8.60 -20.77 -7.38
CA TYR A 36 -8.13 -21.77 -6.42
C TYR A 36 -6.71 -21.50 -5.96
N PHE A 37 -5.81 -21.16 -6.89
CA PHE A 37 -4.41 -20.86 -6.59
C PHE A 37 -4.26 -19.64 -5.68
N LEU A 38 -4.96 -18.54 -5.97
CA LEU A 38 -4.89 -17.31 -5.18
C LEU A 38 -5.62 -17.41 -3.83
N GLU A 39 -6.64 -18.24 -3.74
CA GLU A 39 -7.38 -18.42 -2.48
C GLU A 39 -6.77 -19.48 -1.55
N ASN A 40 -6.01 -20.46 -2.08
CA ASN A 40 -5.57 -21.60 -1.30
C ASN A 40 -4.04 -21.81 -1.27
N ILE A 41 -3.27 -21.18 -2.16
CA ILE A 41 -1.83 -21.38 -2.28
C ILE A 41 -1.09 -20.07 -2.06
N CYS A 42 -1.03 -19.18 -3.05
CA CYS A 42 -0.47 -17.82 -2.90
C CYS A 42 -1.54 -16.86 -2.36
N THR A 43 -2.00 -17.11 -1.15
CA THR A 43 -3.09 -16.35 -0.53
C THR A 43 -2.68 -14.93 -0.15
N SER A 44 -3.66 -14.04 0.02
CA SER A 44 -3.42 -12.71 0.56
C SER A 44 -2.74 -12.77 1.95
N SER A 45 -3.14 -13.72 2.82
CA SER A 45 -2.50 -13.89 4.12
C SER A 45 -1.03 -14.31 4.01
N TRP A 46 -0.70 -15.18 3.05
CA TRP A 46 0.68 -15.56 2.78
C TRP A 46 1.50 -14.34 2.30
N ASN A 47 0.99 -13.54 1.38
CA ASN A 47 1.67 -12.32 0.92
C ASN A 47 1.87 -11.31 2.06
N GLN A 48 0.91 -11.17 2.95
CA GLN A 48 0.99 -10.26 4.08
C GLN A 48 2.12 -10.56 5.07
N GLU A 49 2.62 -11.80 5.15
CA GLU A 49 3.80 -12.14 5.96
C GLU A 49 5.06 -11.50 5.36
N GLN A 50 5.18 -11.47 4.03
CA GLN A 50 6.28 -10.83 3.33
C GLN A 50 6.19 -9.31 3.41
N ASP A 51 4.98 -8.76 3.41
CA ASP A 51 4.76 -7.34 3.68
C ASP A 51 5.10 -6.96 5.13
N ALA A 52 5.11 -7.94 6.03
CA ALA A 52 5.64 -7.79 7.40
C ALA A 52 7.14 -8.12 7.51
N GLY A 53 7.84 -8.25 6.39
CA GLY A 53 9.30 -8.42 6.32
C GLY A 53 9.79 -9.87 6.38
N TYR A 54 8.91 -10.88 6.19
CA TYR A 54 9.38 -12.24 6.01
C TYR A 54 10.12 -12.37 4.67
N PRO A 55 11.30 -13.03 4.61
CA PRO A 55 12.14 -13.06 3.41
C PRO A 55 11.44 -13.70 2.21
N LEU A 56 11.37 -12.99 1.07
CA LEU A 56 10.66 -13.44 -0.14
C LEU A 56 11.17 -14.78 -0.66
N ALA A 57 12.49 -14.96 -0.72
CA ALA A 57 13.11 -16.19 -1.22
C ALA A 57 12.77 -17.39 -0.32
N GLN A 58 12.76 -17.18 1.01
CA GLN A 58 12.42 -18.24 1.96
C GLN A 58 10.94 -18.60 1.86
N ALA A 59 10.03 -17.62 1.87
CA ALA A 59 8.59 -17.84 1.73
C ALA A 59 8.25 -18.59 0.45
N THR A 60 8.89 -18.21 -0.67
CA THR A 60 8.71 -18.86 -1.96
C THR A 60 9.17 -20.32 -1.93
N ALA A 61 10.36 -20.60 -1.37
CA ALA A 61 10.91 -21.96 -1.30
C ALA A 61 10.08 -22.88 -0.40
N GLU A 62 9.63 -22.38 0.76
CA GLU A 62 8.77 -23.12 1.68
C GLU A 62 7.43 -23.46 1.05
N LEU A 63 6.79 -22.48 0.38
CA LEU A 63 5.52 -22.70 -0.28
C LEU A 63 5.64 -23.66 -1.47
N ALA A 64 6.70 -23.54 -2.28
CA ALA A 64 6.99 -24.46 -3.41
C ALA A 64 7.25 -25.90 -2.92
N THR A 65 7.92 -26.05 -1.79
CA THR A 65 8.11 -27.37 -1.16
C THR A 65 6.77 -27.99 -0.70
N LYS A 66 5.87 -27.17 -0.18
CA LYS A 66 4.53 -27.60 0.27
C LYS A 66 3.60 -27.96 -0.89
N TYR A 67 3.74 -27.28 -2.02
CA TYR A 67 2.90 -27.47 -3.22
C TYR A 67 3.76 -27.64 -4.48
N PRO A 68 4.50 -28.78 -4.59
CA PRO A 68 5.46 -28.97 -5.70
C PRO A 68 4.81 -29.00 -7.09
N GLN A 69 3.51 -29.30 -7.19
CA GLN A 69 2.76 -29.24 -8.44
C GLN A 69 2.55 -27.81 -8.97
N TYR A 70 2.77 -26.79 -8.14
CA TYR A 70 2.67 -25.36 -8.49
C TYR A 70 3.99 -24.60 -8.35
N ASP A 71 5.12 -25.32 -8.40
CA ASP A 71 6.46 -24.73 -8.19
C ASP A 71 6.73 -23.51 -9.08
N ALA A 72 6.40 -23.62 -10.37
CA ALA A 72 6.62 -22.55 -11.34
C ALA A 72 5.71 -21.33 -11.06
N GLU A 73 4.45 -21.58 -10.77
CA GLU A 73 3.45 -20.54 -10.48
C GLU A 73 3.78 -19.81 -9.17
N ILE A 74 4.20 -20.53 -8.13
CA ILE A 74 4.63 -19.93 -6.86
C ILE A 74 5.85 -19.04 -7.05
N LYS A 75 6.86 -19.51 -7.78
CA LYS A 75 8.05 -18.71 -8.08
C LYS A 75 7.75 -17.48 -8.92
N ALA A 76 6.72 -17.54 -9.78
CA ALA A 76 6.30 -16.40 -10.59
C ALA A 76 5.78 -15.23 -9.74
N TYR A 77 5.23 -15.47 -8.53
CA TYR A 77 4.67 -14.43 -7.67
C TYR A 77 5.65 -13.27 -7.45
N TYR A 78 6.87 -13.55 -7.02
CA TYR A 78 7.87 -12.50 -6.80
C TYR A 78 8.83 -12.30 -7.97
N SER A 79 9.08 -13.30 -8.82
CA SER A 79 9.94 -13.09 -9.99
C SER A 79 9.29 -12.26 -11.10
N ARG A 80 7.94 -12.19 -11.10
CA ARG A 80 7.13 -11.44 -12.08
C ARG A 80 6.16 -10.46 -11.41
N TRP A 81 6.41 -10.05 -10.17
CA TRP A 81 5.51 -9.22 -9.37
C TRP A 81 5.10 -7.90 -10.06
N GLN A 82 5.96 -7.36 -10.93
CA GLN A 82 5.65 -6.13 -11.67
C GLN A 82 4.42 -6.29 -12.57
N GLU A 83 4.13 -7.53 -13.00
CA GLU A 83 2.96 -7.82 -13.83
C GLU A 83 1.65 -7.83 -13.03
N MET A 84 1.71 -7.73 -11.71
CA MET A 84 0.57 -7.53 -10.83
C MET A 84 0.20 -6.06 -10.66
N LEU A 85 1.00 -5.12 -11.20
CA LEU A 85 0.73 -3.70 -11.16
C LEU A 85 -0.14 -3.31 -12.37
N GLY A 86 -1.33 -2.77 -12.11
CA GLY A 86 -2.25 -2.24 -13.12
C GLY A 86 -1.94 -0.80 -13.53
N GLY A 87 -0.93 -0.18 -12.90
CA GLY A 87 -0.59 1.22 -13.09
C GLY A 87 -0.90 2.04 -11.84
N TYR A 88 -1.37 3.28 -12.02
CA TYR A 88 -1.74 4.18 -10.93
C TYR A 88 -3.05 4.92 -11.24
N ASP A 89 -3.73 5.38 -10.20
CA ASP A 89 -4.92 6.23 -10.36
C ASP A 89 -4.48 7.66 -10.70
N GLU A 90 -4.67 8.06 -11.96
CA GLU A 90 -4.27 9.37 -12.47
C GLU A 90 -4.91 10.53 -11.68
N LYS A 91 -6.17 10.36 -11.21
CA LYS A 91 -6.86 11.40 -10.45
C LYS A 91 -6.29 11.51 -9.02
N CYS A 92 -6.00 10.39 -8.38
CA CYS A 92 -5.35 10.40 -7.07
C CYS A 92 -3.95 11.00 -7.13
N VAL A 93 -3.17 10.68 -8.18
CA VAL A 93 -1.86 11.27 -8.41
C VAL A 93 -1.98 12.77 -8.68
N ALA A 94 -2.95 13.22 -9.49
CA ALA A 94 -3.19 14.66 -9.70
C ALA A 94 -3.56 15.40 -8.41
N ILE A 95 -4.31 14.76 -7.49
CA ILE A 95 -4.59 15.30 -6.16
C ILE A 95 -3.28 15.44 -5.35
N LEU A 96 -2.44 14.41 -5.34
CA LEU A 96 -1.14 14.42 -4.66
C LEU A 96 -0.25 15.55 -5.19
N GLU A 97 -0.15 15.69 -6.50
CA GLU A 97 0.63 16.74 -7.17
C GLU A 97 0.12 18.15 -6.82
N ASN A 98 -1.20 18.35 -6.80
CA ASN A 98 -1.80 19.62 -6.40
C ASN A 98 -1.46 19.99 -4.95
N LEU A 99 -1.56 19.03 -4.03
CA LEU A 99 -1.17 19.22 -2.64
C LEU A 99 0.32 19.55 -2.51
N HIS A 100 1.17 18.87 -3.28
CA HIS A 100 2.60 19.12 -3.31
C HIS A 100 2.92 20.54 -3.81
N GLN A 101 2.26 21.00 -4.88
CA GLN A 101 2.45 22.35 -5.44
C GLN A 101 2.04 23.46 -4.47
N LYS A 102 0.98 23.24 -3.68
CA LYS A 102 0.50 24.22 -2.68
C LYS A 102 1.46 24.38 -1.50
N GLN A 103 2.29 23.40 -1.19
CA GLN A 103 3.29 23.40 -0.10
C GLN A 103 2.77 23.81 1.28
N ASN A 104 1.48 23.65 1.52
CA ASN A 104 0.84 24.02 2.79
C ASN A 104 0.72 22.84 3.78
N CYS A 105 1.11 21.64 3.37
CA CYS A 105 1.16 20.44 4.19
C CYS A 105 2.31 19.52 3.77
N ARG A 106 2.76 18.68 4.72
CA ARG A 106 3.73 17.61 4.45
C ARG A 106 3.01 16.40 3.85
N LEU A 107 3.59 15.79 2.84
CA LEU A 107 3.10 14.55 2.25
C LEU A 107 3.96 13.39 2.71
N LEU A 108 3.36 12.38 3.30
CA LEU A 108 4.02 11.16 3.79
C LEU A 108 3.27 9.93 3.28
N GLY A 109 3.99 8.80 3.16
CA GLY A 109 3.41 7.52 2.83
C GLY A 109 3.50 6.54 4.01
N LEU A 110 2.50 5.67 4.15
CA LEU A 110 2.51 4.52 5.05
C LEU A 110 1.88 3.33 4.34
N THR A 111 2.70 2.39 3.88
CA THR A 111 2.24 1.29 3.02
C THR A 111 2.60 -0.09 3.55
N ASN A 112 1.68 -1.04 3.37
CA ASN A 112 1.99 -2.46 3.50
C ASN A 112 2.56 -2.95 2.17
N TRP A 113 3.87 -3.16 2.13
CA TRP A 113 4.59 -3.63 0.96
C TRP A 113 5.92 -4.27 1.37
N SER A 114 6.31 -5.35 0.71
CA SER A 114 7.64 -5.94 0.93
C SER A 114 8.74 -4.97 0.46
N GLY A 115 9.82 -4.85 1.24
CA GLY A 115 10.86 -3.85 1.00
C GLY A 115 11.55 -3.98 -0.36
N GLU A 116 11.98 -5.20 -0.74
CA GLU A 116 12.70 -5.41 -2.02
C GLU A 116 11.90 -4.98 -3.26
N PRO A 117 10.63 -5.42 -3.46
CA PRO A 117 9.80 -4.94 -4.56
C PRO A 117 9.53 -3.43 -4.49
N PHE A 118 9.31 -2.88 -3.29
CA PHE A 118 9.01 -1.46 -3.14
C PHE A 118 10.13 -0.55 -3.67
N HIS A 119 11.39 -0.86 -3.37
CA HIS A 119 12.54 -0.08 -3.86
C HIS A 119 12.65 -0.09 -5.39
N THR A 120 12.15 -1.13 -6.03
CA THR A 120 12.04 -1.19 -7.49
C THR A 120 10.81 -0.41 -7.98
N ALA A 121 9.65 -0.55 -7.33
CA ALA A 121 8.44 0.19 -7.67
C ALA A 121 8.64 1.70 -7.58
N LYS A 122 9.41 2.17 -6.60
CA LYS A 122 9.75 3.60 -6.45
C LYS A 122 10.41 4.19 -7.70
N LYS A 123 11.19 3.39 -8.43
CA LYS A 123 11.81 3.82 -9.70
C LYS A 123 10.81 3.84 -10.87
N MET A 124 9.73 3.06 -10.77
CA MET A 124 8.68 2.98 -11.79
C MET A 124 7.66 4.12 -11.68
N TYR A 125 7.48 4.66 -10.47
CA TYR A 125 6.47 5.67 -10.15
C TYR A 125 7.11 6.97 -9.63
N PRO A 126 7.50 7.91 -10.51
CA PRO A 126 8.20 9.15 -10.11
C PRO A 126 7.42 10.03 -9.13
N PHE A 127 6.08 9.94 -9.11
CA PHE A 127 5.26 10.68 -8.15
C PHE A 127 5.53 10.27 -6.68
N LEU A 128 6.14 9.12 -6.43
CA LEU A 128 6.55 8.73 -5.09
C LEU A 128 7.67 9.61 -4.52
N ASP A 129 8.38 10.36 -5.37
CA ASP A 129 9.38 11.34 -4.92
C ASP A 129 8.75 12.65 -4.40
N LEU A 130 7.44 12.84 -4.57
CA LEU A 130 6.70 13.97 -3.98
C LEU A 130 6.52 13.82 -2.47
N PHE A 131 6.64 12.61 -1.94
CA PHE A 131 6.58 12.36 -0.51
C PHE A 131 7.87 12.75 0.19
N LYS A 132 7.75 13.47 1.30
CA LYS A 132 8.89 13.78 2.18
C LYS A 132 9.52 12.50 2.76
N GLY A 133 8.73 11.45 2.89
CA GLY A 133 9.16 10.12 3.29
C GLY A 133 8.03 9.11 3.23
N ILE A 134 8.41 7.85 3.15
CA ILE A 134 7.48 6.72 3.09
C ILE A 134 7.95 5.68 4.09
N VAL A 135 7.04 5.23 4.96
CA VAL A 135 7.26 4.07 5.83
C VAL A 135 6.74 2.83 5.11
N VAL A 136 7.61 1.87 4.92
CA VAL A 136 7.35 0.61 4.22
C VAL A 136 7.37 -0.53 5.22
N SER A 137 6.29 -1.26 5.35
CA SER A 137 6.12 -2.29 6.37
C SER A 137 7.19 -3.38 6.32
N GLY A 138 7.62 -3.79 5.11
CA GLY A 138 8.66 -4.80 4.93
C GLY A 138 10.03 -4.39 5.49
N ASP A 139 10.37 -3.10 5.43
CA ASP A 139 11.60 -2.56 5.99
C ASP A 139 11.52 -2.50 7.53
N GLU A 140 10.34 -2.16 8.06
CA GLU A 140 10.09 -2.06 9.51
C GLU A 140 9.78 -3.41 10.17
N LYS A 141 9.49 -4.45 9.40
CA LYS A 141 9.08 -5.79 9.86
C LYS A 141 7.80 -5.77 10.70
N ILE A 142 6.97 -4.81 10.46
CA ILE A 142 5.67 -4.58 11.11
C ILE A 142 4.76 -3.97 10.04
N LYS A 143 3.50 -4.42 9.96
CA LYS A 143 2.53 -3.92 8.99
C LYS A 143 1.28 -3.35 9.64
N LYS A 144 0.54 -2.48 8.95
CA LYS A 144 -0.83 -2.12 9.32
C LYS A 144 -1.69 -3.38 9.38
N PRO A 145 -2.62 -3.52 10.34
CA PRO A 145 -3.10 -2.51 11.28
C PRO A 145 -2.38 -2.48 12.64
N ASP A 146 -1.17 -3.04 12.78
CA ASP A 146 -0.44 -2.98 14.05
C ASP A 146 -0.14 -1.52 14.42
N PRO A 147 -0.57 -1.02 15.60
CA PRO A 147 -0.38 0.39 15.97
C PRO A 147 1.09 0.82 16.04
N ARG A 148 2.02 -0.12 16.20
CA ARG A 148 3.45 0.18 16.25
C ARG A 148 4.00 0.75 14.95
N ILE A 149 3.45 0.39 13.78
CA ILE A 149 3.92 0.99 12.52
C ILE A 149 3.50 2.45 12.39
N TYR A 150 2.34 2.81 12.91
CA TYR A 150 1.90 4.21 12.99
C TYR A 150 2.79 4.99 13.96
N GLN A 151 3.18 4.38 15.09
CA GLN A 151 4.09 5.02 16.04
C GLN A 151 5.46 5.28 15.43
N ILE A 152 5.99 4.35 14.63
CA ILE A 152 7.23 4.55 13.84
C ILE A 152 7.10 5.77 12.92
N LEU A 153 5.96 5.92 12.23
CA LEU A 153 5.71 7.07 11.38
C LEU A 153 5.66 8.37 12.19
N ILE A 154 4.93 8.35 13.33
CA ILE A 154 4.80 9.50 14.23
C ILE A 154 6.17 9.97 14.72
N ASP A 155 6.96 9.06 15.27
CA ASP A 155 8.28 9.38 15.86
C ASP A 155 9.29 9.81 14.80
N ARG A 156 9.32 9.14 13.64
CA ARG A 156 10.28 9.42 12.56
C ARG A 156 10.10 10.79 11.94
N TYR A 157 8.86 11.27 11.83
CA TYR A 157 8.55 12.52 11.14
C TYR A 157 8.00 13.60 12.08
N ASP A 158 8.04 13.38 13.38
CA ASP A 158 7.52 14.33 14.39
C ASP A 158 6.09 14.76 14.04
N ILE A 159 5.18 13.78 13.95
CA ILE A 159 3.79 13.99 13.55
C ILE A 159 2.93 14.28 14.77
N GLN A 160 1.99 15.22 14.63
CA GLN A 160 0.90 15.43 15.56
C GLN A 160 -0.37 14.78 14.97
N PRO A 161 -0.83 13.62 15.46
CA PRO A 161 -1.97 12.91 14.87
C PRO A 161 -3.21 13.79 14.68
N GLY A 162 -3.58 14.60 15.69
CA GLY A 162 -4.74 15.50 15.63
C GLY A 162 -4.65 16.61 14.57
N LYS A 163 -3.45 16.85 13.99
CA LYS A 163 -3.22 17.75 12.86
C LYS A 163 -2.85 17.03 11.58
N SER A 164 -3.07 15.74 11.51
CA SER A 164 -2.67 14.90 10.40
C SER A 164 -3.85 14.12 9.87
N ILE A 165 -3.90 13.94 8.55
CA ILE A 165 -4.93 13.17 7.86
C ILE A 165 -4.29 11.87 7.39
N PHE A 166 -4.88 10.73 7.74
CA PHE A 166 -4.51 9.42 7.26
C PHE A 166 -5.56 8.89 6.27
N ILE A 167 -5.10 8.42 5.10
CA ILE A 167 -5.92 7.96 3.99
C ILE A 167 -5.56 6.52 3.68
N ASP A 168 -6.54 5.63 3.71
CA ASP A 168 -6.33 4.19 3.48
C ASP A 168 -7.63 3.57 2.98
N ASP A 169 -7.57 2.60 2.08
CA ASP A 169 -8.73 1.87 1.53
C ASP A 169 -9.20 0.74 2.46
N THR A 170 -8.36 0.33 3.39
CA THR A 170 -8.65 -0.76 4.32
C THR A 170 -9.21 -0.22 5.63
N ARG A 171 -10.49 -0.53 5.90
CA ARG A 171 -11.24 0.00 7.03
C ARG A 171 -10.57 -0.19 8.39
N ILE A 172 -10.01 -1.36 8.67
CA ILE A 172 -9.35 -1.63 9.95
C ILE A 172 -8.11 -0.74 10.16
N ASN A 173 -7.39 -0.39 9.08
CA ASN A 173 -6.25 0.53 9.18
C ASN A 173 -6.72 1.94 9.56
N VAL A 174 -7.85 2.37 9.00
CA VAL A 174 -8.48 3.66 9.32
C VAL A 174 -8.94 3.69 10.78
N GLU A 175 -9.57 2.61 11.27
CA GLU A 175 -10.03 2.50 12.66
C GLU A 175 -8.87 2.63 13.66
N ILE A 176 -7.76 1.96 13.42
CA ILE A 176 -6.55 2.10 14.26
C ILE A 176 -5.98 3.53 14.22
N ALA A 177 -5.98 4.16 13.04
CA ALA A 177 -5.53 5.56 12.94
C ALA A 177 -6.44 6.51 13.74
N VAL A 178 -7.76 6.29 13.75
CA VAL A 178 -8.71 7.04 14.60
C VAL A 178 -8.37 6.86 16.09
N ASP A 179 -8.12 5.63 16.53
CA ASP A 179 -7.77 5.33 17.92
C ASP A 179 -6.45 6.02 18.36
N LEU A 180 -5.55 6.24 17.41
CA LEU A 180 -4.30 6.98 17.62
C LEU A 180 -4.45 8.51 17.49
N GLY A 181 -5.67 9.00 17.25
CA GLY A 181 -5.99 10.42 17.20
C GLY A 181 -5.81 11.10 15.85
N PHE A 182 -5.59 10.37 14.77
CA PHE A 182 -5.55 10.93 13.42
C PHE A 182 -6.95 11.38 12.95
N GLN A 183 -6.99 12.43 12.14
CA GLN A 183 -8.11 12.65 11.24
C GLN A 183 -7.98 11.64 10.09
N THR A 184 -9.07 11.05 9.64
CA THR A 184 -8.99 9.94 8.69
C THR A 184 -9.93 10.11 7.51
N ILE A 185 -9.54 9.57 6.37
CA ILE A 185 -10.40 9.35 5.21
C ILE A 185 -10.33 7.86 4.86
N HIS A 186 -11.44 7.15 5.01
CA HIS A 186 -11.58 5.83 4.41
C HIS A 186 -11.74 6.03 2.91
N PHE A 187 -10.71 5.65 2.15
CA PHE A 187 -10.66 5.85 0.72
C PHE A 187 -11.61 4.89 0.00
N LEU A 188 -12.47 5.44 -0.86
CA LEU A 188 -13.39 4.67 -1.69
C LEU A 188 -13.19 4.96 -3.18
N SER A 189 -12.76 6.17 -3.52
CA SER A 189 -12.46 6.60 -4.88
C SER A 189 -11.75 7.96 -4.90
N ALA A 190 -11.08 8.28 -5.99
CA ALA A 190 -10.47 9.59 -6.21
C ALA A 190 -11.49 10.75 -6.15
N ASN A 191 -12.71 10.54 -6.63
CA ASN A 191 -13.76 11.56 -6.57
C ASN A 191 -14.16 11.87 -5.12
N GLN A 192 -14.38 10.82 -4.31
CA GLN A 192 -14.69 10.97 -2.88
C GLN A 192 -13.53 11.66 -2.14
N LEU A 193 -12.27 11.28 -2.42
CA LEU A 193 -11.11 11.92 -1.82
C LEU A 193 -11.03 13.41 -2.15
N GLN A 194 -11.28 13.78 -3.40
CA GLN A 194 -11.33 15.19 -3.84
C GLN A 194 -12.42 15.98 -3.11
N GLU A 195 -13.63 15.42 -2.98
CA GLU A 195 -14.73 16.05 -2.26
C GLU A 195 -14.38 16.28 -0.78
N GLU A 196 -13.77 15.29 -0.12
CA GLU A 196 -13.34 15.43 1.27
C GLU A 196 -12.31 16.55 1.43
N PHE A 197 -11.30 16.61 0.55
CA PHE A 197 -10.31 17.67 0.59
C PHE A 197 -10.89 19.07 0.31
N GLN A 198 -11.89 19.18 -0.57
CA GLN A 198 -12.60 20.44 -0.79
C GLN A 198 -13.38 20.87 0.46
N LYS A 199 -14.10 19.95 1.13
CA LYS A 199 -14.81 20.23 2.40
C LYS A 199 -13.84 20.72 3.48
N TRP A 200 -12.62 20.23 3.48
CA TRP A 200 -11.60 20.61 4.47
C TRP A 200 -10.76 21.83 4.05
N GLY A 201 -11.03 22.41 2.87
CA GLY A 201 -10.34 23.60 2.36
C GLY A 201 -8.87 23.35 1.96
N LEU A 202 -8.53 22.11 1.63
CA LEU A 202 -7.21 21.71 1.21
C LEU A 202 -7.02 21.81 -0.32
N MET A 203 -8.14 21.82 -1.05
CA MET A 203 -8.15 21.93 -2.52
C MET A 203 -9.04 23.09 -2.99
#